data_87773ec7cfb8dedf2e22b2ba4c33fe23
#
_entry.id   87773ec7cfb8dedf2e22b2ba4c33fe23
#
_cell.length_a   1.000
_cell.length_b   1.000
_cell.length_c   1.000
_cell.angle_alpha   90.00
_cell.angle_beta   90.00
_cell.angle_gamma   90.00
#
_symmetry.space_group_name_H-M   'P 1'
#
loop_
_entity.id
_entity.type
_entity.pdbx_description
1 polymer ?
#
loop_
_entity_poly.entity_id
_entity_poly.type
_entity_poly.pdbx_seq_one_letter_code
_entity_poly.pdbx_strand_id
1 'polypeptide(L)'
;MDISLREIQENDLEQIMEWRMRPDITRFMNTDPVLTLEKQREWLTYIRKEDKVKYWMILIQSRPVGIINLADIDWEGGSSSWGYYIGEKKARSFQAAMSLEMSLYDYVFDALSFKELHNEVFSLNRAVIKIHEACGSIVVREEKGEIVKCGVSYDVTHMSITRDDWLSIREKKKYEKINFQTDMRLHHIGYAVKNIEESAKKFEMGGYRKSSVDFDDTHRNVRIVFLKNADDGPLLELVAPLNENGEKAANAAKEQNEAQKSPVTRRLSLSHNTSEPYHLCYEVSNLNRMICELKRQSFYVVKPPEPAVAFQGKNVAFLLSRETGLLELLEKDDLF
;
A
#
# COMPACT_ATOMS: atom_id res chain seq x y z
N MET A 1 -0.16 -9.20 -23.72
CA MET A 1 0.32 -7.78 -23.78
C MET A 1 1.03 -7.54 -22.46
N ASP A 2 2.26 -7.03 -22.48
CA ASP A 2 3.03 -6.82 -21.22
C ASP A 2 2.55 -5.54 -20.53
N ILE A 3 1.51 -5.68 -19.70
CA ILE A 3 0.92 -4.59 -18.92
C ILE A 3 1.32 -4.78 -17.46
N SER A 4 1.83 -3.73 -16.84
CA SER A 4 2.14 -3.69 -15.41
C SER A 4 1.69 -2.38 -14.79
N LEU A 5 1.63 -2.37 -13.46
CA LEU A 5 1.24 -1.21 -12.67
C LEU A 5 2.33 -0.90 -11.65
N ARG A 6 2.54 0.39 -11.39
CA ARG A 6 3.39 0.84 -10.29
C ARG A 6 2.85 2.11 -9.67
N GLU A 7 3.35 2.47 -8.51
CA GLU A 7 3.07 3.77 -7.92
C GLU A 7 3.52 4.93 -8.82
N ILE A 8 2.80 6.04 -8.71
CA ILE A 8 3.14 7.29 -9.38
C ILE A 8 4.36 7.91 -8.69
N GLN A 9 5.35 8.30 -9.48
CA GLN A 9 6.58 8.94 -9.06
C GLN A 9 6.64 10.40 -9.49
N GLU A 10 7.53 11.19 -8.91
CA GLU A 10 7.65 12.61 -9.26
C GLU A 10 8.00 12.83 -10.73
N ASN A 11 8.84 11.98 -11.30
CA ASN A 11 9.22 12.05 -12.72
C ASN A 11 8.06 11.73 -13.70
N ASP A 12 6.91 11.26 -13.20
CA ASP A 12 5.73 11.03 -14.03
C ASP A 12 4.84 12.26 -14.17
N LEU A 13 5.00 13.25 -13.29
CA LEU A 13 4.06 14.36 -13.14
C LEU A 13 3.92 15.21 -14.39
N GLU A 14 5.01 15.46 -15.10
CA GLU A 14 4.99 16.23 -16.35
C GLU A 14 4.17 15.51 -17.41
N GLN A 15 4.37 14.20 -17.59
CA GLN A 15 3.63 13.39 -18.53
C GLN A 15 2.14 13.28 -18.16
N ILE A 16 1.82 13.13 -16.87
CA ILE A 16 0.45 13.11 -16.37
C ILE A 16 -0.24 14.45 -16.65
N MET A 17 0.44 15.54 -16.37
CA MET A 17 -0.04 16.89 -16.61
C MET A 17 -0.36 17.12 -18.10
N GLU A 18 0.56 16.73 -18.99
CA GLU A 18 0.35 16.81 -20.44
C GLU A 18 -0.90 16.02 -20.87
N TRP A 19 -1.05 14.76 -20.43
CA TRP A 19 -2.22 13.97 -20.76
C TRP A 19 -3.50 14.62 -20.26
N ARG A 20 -3.51 15.09 -18.99
CA ARG A 20 -4.69 15.66 -18.32
C ARG A 20 -5.17 16.98 -18.92
N MET A 21 -4.33 17.70 -19.65
CA MET A 21 -4.70 18.96 -20.36
C MET A 21 -5.09 18.72 -21.81
N ARG A 22 -4.94 17.51 -22.34
CA ARG A 22 -5.27 17.23 -23.74
C ARG A 22 -6.78 17.11 -23.98
N PRO A 23 -7.34 17.76 -25.03
CA PRO A 23 -8.77 17.70 -25.34
C PRO A 23 -9.33 16.29 -25.57
N ASP A 24 -8.52 15.36 -26.11
CA ASP A 24 -8.96 13.98 -26.35
C ASP A 24 -9.10 13.16 -25.05
N ILE A 25 -8.55 13.64 -23.92
CA ILE A 25 -8.75 13.09 -22.59
C ILE A 25 -9.84 13.89 -21.86
N THR A 26 -9.68 15.22 -21.75
CA THR A 26 -10.57 16.04 -20.92
C THR A 26 -12.02 16.03 -21.40
N ARG A 27 -12.29 15.82 -22.68
CA ARG A 27 -13.67 15.77 -23.20
C ARG A 27 -14.56 14.74 -22.51
N PHE A 28 -13.97 13.73 -21.86
CA PHE A 28 -14.68 12.69 -21.12
C PHE A 28 -14.41 12.76 -19.61
N MET A 29 -13.83 13.85 -19.13
CA MET A 29 -13.56 14.10 -17.73
C MET A 29 -14.45 15.23 -17.19
N ASN A 30 -14.74 15.21 -15.91
CA ASN A 30 -15.58 16.19 -15.24
C ASN A 30 -15.00 17.61 -15.26
N THR A 31 -13.70 17.76 -15.50
CA THR A 31 -12.99 19.05 -15.47
C THR A 31 -12.04 19.22 -16.64
N ASP A 32 -11.84 20.49 -17.05
CA ASP A 32 -10.77 20.91 -17.97
C ASP A 32 -9.75 21.76 -17.20
N PRO A 33 -8.83 21.12 -16.47
CA PRO A 33 -7.91 21.84 -15.60
C PRO A 33 -6.80 22.54 -16.38
N VAL A 34 -6.39 23.73 -15.88
CA VAL A 34 -5.09 24.32 -16.20
C VAL A 34 -4.12 23.91 -15.09
N LEU A 35 -3.23 23.01 -15.42
CA LEU A 35 -2.29 22.41 -14.48
C LEU A 35 -0.90 23.04 -14.60
N THR A 36 -0.18 23.07 -13.49
CA THR A 36 1.24 23.40 -13.38
C THR A 36 1.95 22.26 -12.68
N LEU A 37 3.27 22.17 -12.84
CA LEU A 37 4.05 21.14 -12.16
C LEU A 37 3.97 21.27 -10.63
N GLU A 38 3.83 22.46 -10.11
CA GLU A 38 3.60 22.72 -8.68
C GLU A 38 2.30 22.08 -8.20
N LYS A 39 1.17 22.34 -8.89
CA LYS A 39 -0.12 21.69 -8.58
C LYS A 39 -0.05 20.18 -8.69
N GLN A 40 0.77 19.65 -9.61
CA GLN A 40 0.97 18.20 -9.73
C GLN A 40 1.76 17.63 -8.54
N ARG A 41 2.74 18.34 -7.99
CA ARG A 41 3.44 17.96 -6.76
C ARG A 41 2.52 17.98 -5.55
N GLU A 42 1.67 19.00 -5.43
CA GLU A 42 0.65 19.06 -4.40
C GLU A 42 -0.31 17.89 -4.50
N TRP A 43 -0.77 17.56 -5.72
CA TRP A 43 -1.62 16.39 -5.96
C TRP A 43 -0.90 15.08 -5.63
N LEU A 44 0.38 14.90 -5.99
CA LEU A 44 1.15 13.71 -5.62
C LEU A 44 1.26 13.57 -4.10
N THR A 45 1.52 14.66 -3.41
CA THR A 45 1.56 14.69 -1.94
C THR A 45 0.20 14.31 -1.35
N TYR A 46 -0.89 14.84 -1.91
CA TYR A 46 -2.26 14.49 -1.50
C TYR A 46 -2.54 13.01 -1.68
N ILE A 47 -2.33 12.42 -2.86
CA ILE A 47 -2.64 11.01 -3.10
C ILE A 47 -1.77 10.03 -2.31
N ARG A 48 -0.59 10.48 -1.84
CA ARG A 48 0.26 9.69 -0.94
C ARG A 48 -0.26 9.68 0.49
N LYS A 49 -0.82 10.80 0.97
CA LYS A 49 -1.30 10.96 2.36
C LYS A 49 -2.75 10.54 2.56
N GLU A 50 -3.58 10.71 1.54
CA GLU A 50 -5.00 10.40 1.62
C GLU A 50 -5.24 8.89 1.59
N ASP A 51 -5.94 8.35 2.56
CA ASP A 51 -6.27 6.93 2.66
C ASP A 51 -7.49 6.51 1.82
N LYS A 52 -8.30 7.49 1.38
CA LYS A 52 -9.49 7.25 0.55
C LYS A 52 -9.23 7.23 -0.95
N VAL A 53 -7.97 7.31 -1.37
CA VAL A 53 -7.60 7.20 -2.78
C VAL A 53 -6.40 6.30 -2.97
N LYS A 54 -6.31 5.67 -4.15
CA LYS A 54 -5.15 4.88 -4.55
C LYS A 54 -4.95 5.02 -6.05
N TYR A 55 -3.73 5.34 -6.48
CA TYR A 55 -3.40 5.61 -7.87
C TYR A 55 -2.23 4.76 -8.34
N TRP A 56 -2.32 4.31 -9.58
CA TRP A 56 -1.23 3.59 -10.24
C TRP A 56 -0.96 4.14 -11.63
N MET A 57 0.30 4.18 -11.98
CA MET A 57 0.76 4.36 -13.35
C MET A 57 0.58 3.06 -14.12
N ILE A 58 -0.10 3.13 -15.26
CA ILE A 58 -0.22 2.02 -16.22
C ILE A 58 1.00 2.03 -17.11
N LEU A 59 1.69 0.87 -17.19
CA LEU A 59 2.81 0.66 -18.09
C LEU A 59 2.45 -0.41 -19.12
N ILE A 60 2.86 -0.19 -20.36
CA ILE A 60 2.85 -1.20 -21.43
C ILE A 60 4.28 -1.31 -21.97
N GLN A 61 4.86 -2.50 -21.92
CA GLN A 61 6.28 -2.73 -22.25
C GLN A 61 7.20 -1.77 -21.47
N SER A 62 6.96 -1.64 -20.15
CA SER A 62 7.69 -0.76 -19.23
C SER A 62 7.59 0.75 -19.53
N ARG A 63 6.72 1.18 -20.44
CA ARG A 63 6.51 2.61 -20.77
C ARG A 63 5.22 3.12 -20.13
N PRO A 64 5.25 4.27 -19.45
CA PRO A 64 4.06 4.91 -18.93
C PRO A 64 3.06 5.24 -20.05
N VAL A 65 1.80 4.84 -19.89
CA VAL A 65 0.76 5.05 -20.92
C VAL A 65 -0.53 5.65 -20.38
N GLY A 66 -0.74 5.66 -19.05
CA GLY A 66 -1.98 6.16 -18.45
C GLY A 66 -2.01 5.97 -16.96
N ILE A 67 -3.16 6.22 -16.35
CA ILE A 67 -3.41 6.10 -14.90
C ILE A 67 -4.68 5.29 -14.68
N ILE A 68 -4.69 4.48 -13.61
CA ILE A 68 -5.87 3.85 -13.03
C ILE A 68 -5.93 4.18 -11.54
N ASN A 69 -7.13 4.36 -10.99
CA ASN A 69 -7.29 4.73 -9.59
C ASN A 69 -8.52 4.12 -8.92
N LEU A 70 -8.46 4.03 -7.61
CA LEU A 70 -9.60 3.96 -6.70
C LEU A 70 -9.77 5.32 -6.04
N ALA A 71 -11.01 5.74 -5.80
CA ALA A 71 -11.36 6.97 -5.10
C ALA A 71 -12.58 6.72 -4.20
N ASP A 72 -12.85 7.65 -3.29
CA ASP A 72 -13.96 7.55 -2.33
C ASP A 72 -14.00 6.19 -1.62
N ILE A 73 -12.82 5.69 -1.24
CA ILE A 73 -12.69 4.37 -0.63
C ILE A 73 -13.40 4.38 0.74
N ASP A 74 -14.42 3.55 0.86
CA ASP A 74 -15.06 3.23 2.12
C ASP A 74 -14.50 1.90 2.66
N TRP A 75 -13.50 2.02 3.53
CA TRP A 75 -12.84 0.85 4.13
C TRP A 75 -13.75 0.04 5.04
N GLU A 76 -14.76 0.66 5.67
CA GLU A 76 -15.70 -0.02 6.57
C GLU A 76 -16.84 -0.68 5.79
N GLY A 77 -17.48 0.07 4.91
CA GLY A 77 -18.54 -0.43 4.03
C GLY A 77 -18.05 -1.44 3.00
N GLY A 78 -16.78 -1.29 2.57
CA GLY A 78 -16.16 -2.13 1.54
C GLY A 78 -16.64 -1.77 0.14
N SER A 79 -16.54 -0.48 -0.22
CA SER A 79 -16.85 0.01 -1.55
C SER A 79 -15.87 1.09 -2.01
N SER A 80 -15.82 1.38 -3.30
CA SER A 80 -15.01 2.44 -3.87
C SER A 80 -15.53 2.86 -5.23
N SER A 81 -15.32 4.11 -5.57
CA SER A 81 -15.34 4.58 -6.95
C SER A 81 -14.00 4.22 -7.63
N TRP A 82 -14.02 4.12 -8.94
CA TRP A 82 -12.81 3.86 -9.71
C TRP A 82 -12.85 4.50 -11.09
N GLY A 83 -11.68 4.68 -11.68
CA GLY A 83 -11.57 5.20 -13.04
C GLY A 83 -10.18 4.97 -13.63
N TYR A 84 -10.07 5.10 -14.94
CA TYR A 84 -8.79 5.09 -15.63
C TYR A 84 -8.83 5.92 -16.92
N TYR A 85 -7.66 6.30 -17.38
CA TYR A 85 -7.48 6.75 -18.75
C TYR A 85 -6.15 6.29 -19.32
N ILE A 86 -6.14 5.99 -20.61
CA ILE A 86 -4.91 5.71 -21.36
C ILE A 86 -4.55 6.99 -22.12
N GLY A 87 -3.49 7.66 -21.67
CA GLY A 87 -2.96 8.88 -22.25
C GLY A 87 -2.39 8.63 -23.63
N GLU A 88 -1.61 7.58 -23.82
CA GLU A 88 -0.97 7.25 -25.09
C GLU A 88 -1.97 6.63 -26.09
N LYS A 89 -2.27 7.36 -27.17
CA LYS A 89 -3.28 6.93 -28.18
C LYS A 89 -2.98 5.55 -28.78
N LYS A 90 -1.71 5.27 -29.03
CA LYS A 90 -1.27 3.99 -29.63
C LYS A 90 -1.44 2.80 -28.69
N ALA A 91 -1.54 3.06 -27.38
CA ALA A 91 -1.74 2.05 -26.35
C ALA A 91 -3.22 1.70 -26.11
N ARG A 92 -4.15 2.51 -26.63
CA ARG A 92 -5.60 2.30 -26.47
C ARG A 92 -6.05 1.09 -27.26
N SER A 93 -6.45 0.04 -26.57
CA SER A 93 -7.03 -1.16 -27.17
C SER A 93 -8.14 -1.71 -26.26
N PHE A 94 -9.09 -2.39 -26.86
CA PHE A 94 -10.17 -3.06 -26.13
C PHE A 94 -9.62 -4.12 -25.16
N GLN A 95 -8.62 -4.88 -25.60
CA GLN A 95 -8.00 -5.92 -24.78
C GLN A 95 -7.27 -5.33 -23.56
N ALA A 96 -6.51 -4.24 -23.74
CA ALA A 96 -5.84 -3.58 -22.62
C ALA A 96 -6.86 -3.05 -21.61
N ALA A 97 -7.94 -2.41 -22.08
CA ALA A 97 -9.01 -1.90 -21.24
C ALA A 97 -9.67 -3.02 -20.41
N MET A 98 -10.05 -4.13 -21.07
CA MET A 98 -10.63 -5.29 -20.38
C MET A 98 -9.68 -5.92 -19.37
N SER A 99 -8.39 -6.09 -19.71
CA SER A 99 -7.41 -6.67 -18.78
C SER A 99 -7.20 -5.78 -17.56
N LEU A 100 -7.12 -4.47 -17.73
CA LEU A 100 -7.03 -3.50 -16.62
C LEU A 100 -8.24 -3.59 -15.70
N GLU A 101 -9.43 -3.51 -16.25
CA GLU A 101 -10.68 -3.50 -15.50
C GLU A 101 -10.93 -4.80 -14.75
N MET A 102 -10.83 -5.95 -15.42
CA MET A 102 -11.06 -7.25 -14.78
C MET A 102 -9.99 -7.58 -13.72
N SER A 103 -8.74 -7.15 -13.94
CA SER A 103 -7.70 -7.31 -12.92
C SER A 103 -7.91 -6.37 -11.72
N LEU A 104 -8.48 -5.18 -11.93
CA LEU A 104 -8.91 -4.31 -10.84
C LEU A 104 -10.02 -4.98 -10.02
N TYR A 105 -10.99 -5.62 -10.69
CA TYR A 105 -12.04 -6.36 -9.99
C TYR A 105 -11.47 -7.50 -9.14
N ASP A 106 -10.55 -8.30 -9.67
CA ASP A 106 -9.85 -9.33 -8.89
C ASP A 106 -9.14 -8.72 -7.67
N TYR A 107 -8.40 -7.62 -7.86
CA TYR A 107 -7.70 -6.96 -6.76
C TYR A 107 -8.67 -6.45 -5.68
N VAL A 108 -9.73 -5.76 -6.08
CA VAL A 108 -10.67 -5.15 -5.13
C VAL A 108 -11.51 -6.20 -4.41
N PHE A 109 -11.97 -7.24 -5.10
CA PHE A 109 -12.85 -8.23 -4.50
C PHE A 109 -12.11 -9.36 -3.79
N ASP A 110 -10.93 -9.76 -4.26
CA ASP A 110 -10.15 -10.84 -3.62
C ASP A 110 -9.17 -10.26 -2.56
N ALA A 111 -8.33 -9.26 -2.91
CA ALA A 111 -7.32 -8.75 -1.99
C ALA A 111 -7.89 -7.75 -0.99
N LEU A 112 -8.74 -6.79 -1.41
CA LEU A 112 -9.35 -5.83 -0.49
C LEU A 112 -10.65 -6.34 0.15
N SER A 113 -11.22 -7.44 -0.34
CA SER A 113 -12.49 -8.01 0.14
C SER A 113 -13.64 -6.99 0.14
N PHE A 114 -13.68 -6.10 -0.85
CA PHE A 114 -14.78 -5.15 -1.01
C PHE A 114 -16.04 -5.84 -1.51
N LYS A 115 -17.17 -5.17 -1.36
CA LYS A 115 -18.48 -5.67 -1.77
C LYS A 115 -18.90 -5.14 -3.13
N GLU A 116 -18.50 -3.90 -3.44
CA GLU A 116 -18.99 -3.19 -4.62
C GLU A 116 -17.98 -2.17 -5.15
N LEU A 117 -17.97 -1.99 -6.47
CA LEU A 117 -17.27 -0.93 -7.18
C LEU A 117 -18.26 -0.10 -7.98
N HIS A 118 -18.03 1.22 -8.02
CA HIS A 118 -18.85 2.18 -8.75
C HIS A 118 -17.98 2.95 -9.74
N ASN A 119 -18.56 3.36 -10.85
CA ASN A 119 -17.95 4.31 -11.77
C ASN A 119 -18.98 5.18 -12.47
N GLU A 120 -18.53 6.35 -12.86
CA GLU A 120 -19.33 7.37 -13.57
C GLU A 120 -18.73 7.60 -14.94
N VAL A 121 -19.57 7.58 -15.97
CA VAL A 121 -19.16 7.77 -17.34
C VAL A 121 -20.11 8.78 -17.99
N PHE A 122 -19.56 9.78 -18.69
CA PHE A 122 -20.42 10.62 -19.53
C PHE A 122 -21.21 9.76 -20.50
N SER A 123 -22.55 9.90 -20.52
CA SER A 123 -23.45 9.04 -21.31
C SER A 123 -23.14 9.04 -22.82
N LEU A 124 -22.48 10.10 -23.28
CA LEU A 124 -22.00 10.18 -24.67
C LEU A 124 -20.79 9.26 -24.95
N ASN A 125 -20.06 8.78 -23.90
CA ASN A 125 -18.92 7.87 -24.07
C ASN A 125 -19.37 6.40 -24.15
N ARG A 126 -20.20 6.11 -25.13
CA ARG A 126 -20.80 4.77 -25.35
C ARG A 126 -19.78 3.66 -25.48
N ALA A 127 -18.56 3.97 -25.98
CA ALA A 127 -17.52 2.98 -26.14
C ALA A 127 -17.03 2.44 -24.76
N VAL A 128 -16.83 3.33 -23.80
CA VAL A 128 -16.38 2.96 -22.42
C VAL A 128 -17.52 2.26 -21.67
N ILE A 129 -18.77 2.73 -21.78
CA ILE A 129 -19.93 2.04 -21.19
C ILE A 129 -19.99 0.59 -21.66
N LYS A 130 -19.84 0.33 -22.97
CA LYS A 130 -19.82 -1.04 -23.52
C LYS A 130 -18.65 -1.89 -23.01
N ILE A 131 -17.50 -1.30 -22.75
CA ILE A 131 -16.37 -2.02 -22.15
C ILE A 131 -16.74 -2.45 -20.73
N HIS A 132 -17.29 -1.55 -19.92
CA HIS A 132 -17.71 -1.85 -18.56
C HIS A 132 -18.80 -2.93 -18.53
N GLU A 133 -19.80 -2.86 -19.41
CA GLU A 133 -20.81 -3.92 -19.57
C GLU A 133 -20.17 -5.27 -19.97
N ALA A 134 -19.20 -5.25 -20.90
CA ALA A 134 -18.49 -6.45 -21.32
C ALA A 134 -17.65 -7.06 -20.18
N CYS A 135 -17.17 -6.25 -19.25
CA CYS A 135 -16.47 -6.68 -18.03
C CYS A 135 -17.41 -7.16 -16.93
N GLY A 136 -18.70 -6.81 -17.00
CA GLY A 136 -19.72 -7.28 -16.07
C GLY A 136 -20.38 -6.20 -15.23
N SER A 137 -19.96 -4.93 -15.36
CA SER A 137 -20.67 -3.81 -14.73
C SER A 137 -22.06 -3.60 -15.33
N ILE A 138 -22.99 -3.17 -14.54
CA ILE A 138 -24.37 -2.85 -14.96
C ILE A 138 -24.63 -1.35 -14.82
N VAL A 139 -25.49 -0.82 -15.69
CA VAL A 139 -26.01 0.54 -15.53
C VAL A 139 -26.99 0.55 -14.37
N VAL A 140 -26.72 1.38 -13.37
CA VAL A 140 -27.61 1.56 -12.20
C VAL A 140 -28.60 2.68 -12.45
N ARG A 141 -28.12 3.80 -13.03
CA ARG A 141 -28.96 4.97 -13.37
C ARG A 141 -28.28 5.83 -14.43
N GLU A 142 -29.08 6.68 -15.07
CA GLU A 142 -28.61 7.79 -15.91
C GLU A 142 -29.17 9.10 -15.34
N GLU A 143 -28.28 10.06 -15.10
CA GLU A 143 -28.62 11.40 -14.61
C GLU A 143 -28.41 12.43 -15.72
N LYS A 144 -29.50 13.16 -16.06
CA LYS A 144 -29.45 14.19 -17.10
C LYS A 144 -28.84 15.48 -16.57
N GLY A 145 -27.87 16.01 -17.29
CA GLY A 145 -27.26 17.30 -16.97
C GLY A 145 -26.54 17.36 -15.64
N GLU A 146 -26.12 16.23 -15.11
CA GLU A 146 -25.50 16.13 -13.77
C GLU A 146 -24.20 16.94 -13.67
N ILE A 147 -23.42 16.97 -14.75
CA ILE A 147 -22.15 17.70 -14.77
C ILE A 147 -22.25 18.88 -15.74
N VAL A 148 -21.92 20.06 -15.23
CA VAL A 148 -21.81 21.27 -16.07
C VAL A 148 -20.33 21.63 -16.22
N LYS A 149 -19.85 21.62 -17.46
CA LYS A 149 -18.46 21.93 -17.78
C LYS A 149 -18.41 22.98 -18.91
N CYS A 150 -17.73 24.09 -18.70
CA CYS A 150 -17.66 25.19 -19.67
C CYS A 150 -19.04 25.66 -20.19
N GLY A 151 -20.06 25.67 -19.31
CA GLY A 151 -21.43 26.07 -19.66
C GLY A 151 -22.23 25.00 -20.43
N VAL A 152 -21.68 23.82 -20.67
CA VAL A 152 -22.34 22.70 -21.32
C VAL A 152 -22.71 21.64 -20.28
N SER A 153 -23.97 21.20 -20.31
CA SER A 153 -24.52 20.15 -19.45
C SER A 153 -24.25 18.78 -20.07
N TYR A 154 -23.79 17.84 -19.26
CA TYR A 154 -23.49 16.48 -19.66
C TYR A 154 -24.30 15.49 -18.83
N ASP A 155 -24.90 14.52 -19.52
CA ASP A 155 -25.56 13.39 -18.88
C ASP A 155 -24.51 12.38 -18.40
N VAL A 156 -24.74 11.77 -17.23
CA VAL A 156 -23.85 10.80 -16.60
C VAL A 156 -24.55 9.45 -16.45
N THR A 157 -23.86 8.40 -16.84
CA THR A 157 -24.25 7.01 -16.61
C THR A 157 -23.49 6.49 -15.42
N HIS A 158 -24.20 6.14 -14.35
CA HIS A 158 -23.66 5.50 -13.17
C HIS A 158 -23.71 4.00 -13.35
N MET A 159 -22.59 3.34 -13.11
CA MET A 159 -22.45 1.90 -13.26
C MET A 159 -21.88 1.29 -11.97
N SER A 160 -22.20 0.05 -11.72
CA SER A 160 -21.62 -0.71 -10.61
C SER A 160 -21.40 -2.17 -10.96
N ILE A 161 -20.58 -2.83 -10.15
CA ILE A 161 -20.41 -4.28 -10.11
C ILE A 161 -20.23 -4.70 -8.67
N THR A 162 -20.95 -5.75 -8.25
CA THR A 162 -20.78 -6.35 -6.93
C THR A 162 -19.77 -7.48 -6.97
N ARG A 163 -19.24 -7.83 -5.79
CA ARG A 163 -18.37 -9.00 -5.64
C ARG A 163 -19.04 -10.27 -6.10
N ASP A 164 -20.30 -10.46 -5.74
CA ASP A 164 -21.05 -11.68 -6.08
C ASP A 164 -21.28 -11.80 -7.60
N ASP A 165 -21.61 -10.67 -8.26
CA ASP A 165 -21.75 -10.63 -9.72
C ASP A 165 -20.41 -11.00 -10.39
N TRP A 166 -19.29 -10.39 -9.95
CA TRP A 166 -17.97 -10.71 -10.49
C TRP A 166 -17.61 -12.19 -10.33
N LEU A 167 -17.76 -12.72 -9.12
CA LEU A 167 -17.47 -14.14 -8.85
C LEU A 167 -18.30 -15.09 -9.70
N SER A 168 -19.54 -14.70 -10.04
CA SER A 168 -20.44 -15.53 -10.87
C SER A 168 -20.04 -15.62 -12.35
N ILE A 169 -19.32 -14.59 -12.84
CA ILE A 169 -18.99 -14.47 -14.28
C ILE A 169 -17.49 -14.62 -14.59
N ARG A 170 -16.59 -14.37 -13.64
CA ARG A 170 -15.14 -14.26 -13.88
C ARG A 170 -14.53 -15.48 -14.56
N GLU A 171 -14.97 -16.70 -14.20
CA GLU A 171 -14.45 -17.93 -14.78
C GLU A 171 -14.76 -18.08 -16.30
N LYS A 172 -15.75 -17.32 -16.79
CA LYS A 172 -16.11 -17.27 -18.22
C LYS A 172 -15.34 -16.19 -18.97
N LYS A 173 -14.63 -15.33 -18.25
CA LYS A 173 -13.89 -14.20 -18.86
C LYS A 173 -12.46 -14.63 -19.17
N LYS A 174 -11.99 -14.21 -20.33
CA LYS A 174 -10.60 -14.42 -20.78
C LYS A 174 -9.88 -13.09 -20.82
N TYR A 175 -8.92 -12.89 -19.94
CA TYR A 175 -8.08 -11.69 -19.86
C TYR A 175 -6.70 -12.04 -19.32
N GLU A 176 -5.74 -11.19 -19.62
CA GLU A 176 -4.40 -11.27 -19.07
C GLU A 176 -4.41 -10.62 -17.68
N LYS A 177 -4.09 -11.38 -16.63
CA LYS A 177 -4.06 -10.87 -15.26
C LYS A 177 -2.93 -9.88 -15.09
N ILE A 178 -3.26 -8.72 -14.56
CA ILE A 178 -2.33 -7.67 -14.18
C ILE A 178 -2.23 -7.64 -12.65
N ASN A 179 -1.04 -7.72 -12.13
CA ASN A 179 -0.82 -7.65 -10.69
C ASN A 179 -0.85 -6.19 -10.22
N PHE A 180 -1.77 -5.90 -9.32
CA PHE A 180 -1.76 -4.66 -8.55
C PHE A 180 -0.72 -4.81 -7.45
N GLN A 181 0.41 -4.15 -7.62
CA GLN A 181 1.46 -4.19 -6.61
C GLN A 181 0.98 -3.54 -5.32
N THR A 182 1.23 -4.21 -4.20
CA THR A 182 1.07 -3.60 -2.89
C THR A 182 2.25 -2.65 -2.66
N ASP A 183 1.98 -1.53 -2.04
CA ASP A 183 2.98 -0.56 -1.62
C ASP A 183 3.69 -1.06 -0.34
N MET A 184 4.33 -2.21 -0.43
CA MET A 184 5.07 -2.81 0.67
C MET A 184 6.47 -3.21 0.19
N ARG A 185 7.49 -2.55 0.72
CA ARG A 185 8.88 -2.88 0.44
C ARG A 185 9.54 -3.40 1.72
N LEU A 186 10.08 -4.61 1.66
CA LEU A 186 10.82 -5.17 2.81
C LEU A 186 11.96 -4.22 3.20
N HIS A 187 11.91 -3.72 4.44
CA HIS A 187 12.94 -2.87 5.02
C HIS A 187 13.94 -3.69 5.82
N HIS A 188 13.49 -4.49 6.78
CA HIS A 188 14.35 -5.33 7.59
C HIS A 188 13.62 -6.56 8.15
N ILE A 189 14.41 -7.46 8.70
CA ILE A 189 13.94 -8.61 9.48
C ILE A 189 14.36 -8.39 10.94
N GLY A 190 13.37 -8.31 11.83
CA GLY A 190 13.61 -8.17 13.27
C GLY A 190 13.90 -9.50 13.95
N TYR A 191 14.89 -9.51 14.81
CA TYR A 191 15.24 -10.63 15.69
C TYR A 191 15.12 -10.20 17.15
N ALA A 192 14.33 -10.91 17.92
CA ALA A 192 14.33 -10.81 19.37
C ALA A 192 15.58 -11.54 19.89
N VAL A 193 16.42 -10.85 20.70
CA VAL A 193 17.66 -11.40 21.22
C VAL A 193 17.79 -11.09 22.72
N LYS A 194 18.44 -11.98 23.49
CA LYS A 194 18.78 -11.72 24.90
C LYS A 194 19.98 -10.78 25.05
N ASN A 195 20.96 -10.91 24.14
CA ASN A 195 22.19 -10.12 24.16
C ASN A 195 22.54 -9.74 22.71
N ILE A 196 22.62 -8.44 22.45
CA ILE A 196 22.92 -7.90 21.12
C ILE A 196 24.31 -8.28 20.66
N GLU A 197 25.33 -8.11 21.51
CA GLU A 197 26.73 -8.34 21.14
C GLU A 197 27.00 -9.81 20.81
N GLU A 198 26.47 -10.73 21.62
CA GLU A 198 26.59 -12.17 21.36
C GLU A 198 25.88 -12.58 20.08
N SER A 199 24.67 -12.04 19.83
CA SER A 199 23.91 -12.35 18.64
C SER A 199 24.55 -11.74 17.40
N ALA A 200 24.97 -10.47 17.45
CA ALA A 200 25.68 -9.80 16.35
C ALA A 200 26.91 -10.59 15.92
N LYS A 201 27.73 -11.04 16.88
CA LYS A 201 28.91 -11.87 16.61
C LYS A 201 28.58 -13.20 15.90
N LYS A 202 27.41 -13.77 16.16
CA LYS A 202 26.95 -14.98 15.43
C LYS A 202 26.55 -14.66 13.99
N PHE A 203 25.88 -13.53 13.76
CA PHE A 203 25.51 -13.09 12.42
C PHE A 203 26.72 -12.66 11.56
N GLU A 204 27.88 -12.34 12.18
CA GLU A 204 29.11 -12.08 11.45
C GLU A 204 29.57 -13.25 10.60
N MET A 205 29.28 -14.49 10.99
CA MET A 205 29.56 -15.69 10.20
C MET A 205 28.82 -15.69 8.85
N GLY A 206 27.67 -15.02 8.77
CA GLY A 206 26.89 -14.81 7.56
C GLY A 206 27.18 -13.50 6.83
N GLY A 207 28.32 -12.84 7.13
CA GLY A 207 28.72 -11.60 6.44
C GLY A 207 28.07 -10.32 6.97
N TYR A 208 27.30 -10.38 8.07
CA TYR A 208 26.68 -9.21 8.66
C TYR A 208 27.67 -8.40 9.50
N ARG A 209 27.49 -7.08 9.51
CA ARG A 209 28.24 -6.14 10.35
C ARG A 209 27.28 -5.11 10.94
N LYS A 210 27.59 -4.66 12.15
CA LYS A 210 26.88 -3.56 12.80
C LYS A 210 26.93 -2.31 11.92
N SER A 211 25.78 -1.76 11.59
CA SER A 211 25.62 -0.63 10.67
C SER A 211 25.00 0.60 11.32
N SER A 212 24.56 0.49 12.57
CA SER A 212 24.01 1.61 13.34
C SER A 212 24.67 1.74 14.70
N VAL A 213 24.48 2.88 15.35
CA VAL A 213 24.63 3.03 16.80
C VAL A 213 23.52 2.25 17.51
N ASP A 214 23.67 2.08 18.83
CA ASP A 214 22.61 1.50 19.65
C ASP A 214 21.51 2.54 19.86
N PHE A 215 20.25 2.14 19.64
CA PHE A 215 19.07 2.95 19.94
C PHE A 215 18.39 2.40 21.18
N ASP A 216 18.28 3.22 22.23
CA ASP A 216 17.52 2.88 23.43
C ASP A 216 16.11 3.46 23.32
N ASP A 217 15.13 2.59 23.05
CA ASP A 217 13.72 2.94 23.08
C ASP A 217 13.15 2.68 24.47
N THR A 218 13.18 3.72 25.27
CA THR A 218 12.68 3.67 26.66
C THR A 218 11.17 3.50 26.75
N HIS A 219 10.43 3.92 25.71
CA HIS A 219 8.98 3.76 25.64
C HIS A 219 8.57 2.30 25.47
N ARG A 220 9.30 1.57 24.61
CA ARG A 220 9.09 0.13 24.37
C ARG A 220 9.95 -0.77 25.26
N ASN A 221 10.82 -0.17 26.09
CA ASN A 221 11.78 -0.84 26.95
C ASN A 221 12.67 -1.85 26.18
N VAL A 222 13.22 -1.40 25.05
CA VAL A 222 14.10 -2.20 24.20
C VAL A 222 15.32 -1.43 23.72
N ARG A 223 16.42 -2.15 23.50
CA ARG A 223 17.60 -1.69 22.78
C ARG A 223 17.60 -2.28 21.38
N ILE A 224 17.95 -1.48 20.39
CA ILE A 224 17.87 -1.82 18.97
C ILE A 224 19.21 -1.57 18.31
N VAL A 225 19.66 -2.49 17.45
CA VAL A 225 20.85 -2.36 16.61
C VAL A 225 20.58 -2.94 15.23
N PHE A 226 21.00 -2.24 14.19
CA PHE A 226 20.91 -2.74 12.82
C PHE A 226 22.21 -3.37 12.36
N LEU A 227 22.09 -4.52 11.67
CA LEU A 227 23.18 -5.22 11.00
C LEU A 227 22.93 -5.22 9.49
N LYS A 228 23.97 -4.87 8.72
CA LYS A 228 23.95 -4.90 7.26
C LYS A 228 24.84 -6.02 6.74
N ASN A 229 24.37 -6.72 5.71
CA ASN A 229 25.15 -7.71 4.98
C ASN A 229 25.99 -7.05 3.88
N ALA A 230 27.20 -7.52 3.66
CA ALA A 230 28.08 -7.02 2.61
C ALA A 230 27.60 -7.42 1.20
N ASP A 231 26.88 -8.55 1.08
CA ASP A 231 26.43 -9.16 -0.18
C ASP A 231 24.95 -8.87 -0.50
N ASP A 232 24.46 -7.65 -0.19
CA ASP A 232 23.08 -7.19 -0.44
C ASP A 232 21.98 -8.04 0.21
N GLY A 233 22.30 -8.78 1.27
CA GLY A 233 21.30 -9.47 2.11
C GLY A 233 20.36 -8.46 2.80
N PRO A 234 19.21 -8.94 3.30
CA PRO A 234 18.26 -8.08 3.99
C PRO A 234 18.88 -7.41 5.22
N LEU A 235 18.49 -6.19 5.52
CA LEU A 235 18.85 -5.52 6.77
C LEU A 235 18.29 -6.35 7.94
N LEU A 236 19.07 -6.57 9.00
CA LEU A 236 18.60 -7.20 10.23
C LEU A 236 18.51 -6.17 11.33
N GLU A 237 17.48 -6.26 12.14
CA GLU A 237 17.30 -5.52 13.37
C GLU A 237 17.42 -6.48 14.56
N LEU A 238 18.36 -6.24 15.46
CA LEU A 238 18.43 -6.97 16.73
C LEU A 238 17.74 -6.15 17.81
N VAL A 239 16.75 -6.74 18.47
CA VAL A 239 15.96 -6.10 19.52
C VAL A 239 16.15 -6.87 20.82
N ALA A 240 16.75 -6.23 21.80
CA ALA A 240 16.95 -6.78 23.14
C ALA A 240 16.15 -6.00 24.20
N PRO A 241 15.79 -6.61 25.34
CA PRO A 241 15.27 -5.85 26.47
C PRO A 241 16.28 -4.80 26.94
N LEU A 242 15.82 -3.59 27.24
CA LEU A 242 16.64 -2.55 27.84
C LEU A 242 16.84 -2.87 29.32
N ASN A 243 18.03 -3.31 29.68
CA ASN A 243 18.37 -3.62 31.08
C ASN A 243 18.79 -2.34 31.80
N GLU A 244 18.09 -1.98 32.85
CA GLU A 244 18.50 -0.94 33.81
C GLU A 244 19.68 -1.43 34.68
N ASN A 245 20.85 -1.58 34.19
CA ASN A 245 22.10 -2.06 34.84
C ASN A 245 22.44 -3.53 34.54
N GLY A 246 23.50 -3.71 33.78
CA GLY A 246 24.15 -5.00 33.58
C GLY A 246 24.33 -5.75 34.91
N GLU A 247 24.04 -7.04 34.93
CA GLU A 247 24.21 -8.04 36.00
C GLU A 247 23.15 -8.20 37.08
N LYS A 248 22.21 -7.29 37.30
CA LYS A 248 21.15 -7.49 38.36
C LYS A 248 19.78 -7.92 37.82
N ALA A 249 19.60 -8.02 36.51
CA ALA A 249 18.31 -8.27 35.87
C ALA A 249 17.72 -9.67 36.10
N ALA A 250 18.51 -10.67 36.48
CA ALA A 250 18.00 -12.02 36.72
C ALA A 250 17.12 -12.12 37.99
N ASN A 251 17.32 -11.24 38.98
CA ASN A 251 16.53 -11.21 40.20
C ASN A 251 15.41 -10.15 40.21
N ALA A 252 15.56 -9.03 39.49
CA ALA A 252 14.54 -8.00 39.35
C ALA A 252 13.35 -8.39 38.44
N ALA A 253 13.55 -9.34 37.53
CA ALA A 253 12.52 -9.80 36.62
C ALA A 253 11.35 -10.55 37.28
N LYS A 254 11.47 -10.89 38.57
CA LYS A 254 10.40 -11.55 39.35
C LYS A 254 9.37 -10.61 39.95
N GLU A 255 9.65 -9.31 40.05
CA GLU A 255 8.76 -8.34 40.71
C GLU A 255 8.19 -7.24 39.79
N GLN A 256 8.60 -7.17 38.53
CA GLN A 256 7.99 -6.20 37.59
C GLN A 256 6.59 -6.66 37.15
N ASN A 257 5.62 -5.74 37.28
CA ASN A 257 4.28 -5.91 36.70
C ASN A 257 4.39 -6.34 35.24
N GLU A 258 3.58 -7.30 34.79
CA GLU A 258 3.59 -7.81 33.39
C GLU A 258 3.47 -6.69 32.33
N ALA A 259 2.84 -5.57 32.68
CA ALA A 259 2.70 -4.38 31.83
C ALA A 259 4.02 -3.63 31.56
N GLN A 260 5.07 -3.86 32.36
CA GLN A 260 6.38 -3.20 32.22
C GLN A 260 7.43 -4.07 31.53
N LYS A 261 7.11 -5.34 31.26
CA LYS A 261 8.03 -6.23 30.55
C LYS A 261 8.10 -5.86 29.07
N SER A 262 9.33 -5.74 28.54
CA SER A 262 9.56 -5.62 27.10
C SER A 262 8.81 -6.73 26.34
N PRO A 263 8.19 -6.44 25.19
CA PRO A 263 7.56 -7.46 24.34
C PRO A 263 8.52 -8.56 23.92
N VAL A 264 9.80 -8.24 23.78
CA VAL A 264 10.90 -9.18 23.48
C VAL A 264 11.16 -10.15 24.65
N THR A 265 11.13 -9.67 25.89
CA THR A 265 11.30 -10.53 27.09
C THR A 265 10.24 -11.62 27.11
N ARG A 266 8.98 -11.25 26.87
CA ARG A 266 7.88 -12.21 26.85
C ARG A 266 8.07 -13.25 25.74
N ARG A 267 8.46 -12.81 24.54
CA ARG A 267 8.69 -13.68 23.38
C ARG A 267 9.77 -14.72 23.67
N LEU A 268 10.95 -14.27 24.12
CA LEU A 268 12.09 -15.14 24.40
C LEU A 268 11.85 -16.08 25.60
N SER A 269 11.03 -15.69 26.57
CA SER A 269 10.67 -16.57 27.69
C SER A 269 9.75 -17.72 27.28
N LEU A 270 8.89 -17.50 26.26
CA LEU A 270 7.99 -18.54 25.74
C LEU A 270 8.73 -19.55 24.85
N SER A 271 9.68 -19.09 24.06
CA SER A 271 10.42 -19.94 23.13
C SER A 271 11.60 -20.67 23.74
N HIS A 272 12.06 -20.25 24.95
CA HIS A 272 13.28 -20.71 25.59
C HIS A 272 14.56 -20.45 24.79
N ASN A 273 14.49 -19.70 23.69
CA ASN A 273 15.63 -19.34 22.83
C ASN A 273 16.38 -18.11 23.37
N THR A 274 17.62 -17.95 22.92
CA THR A 274 18.40 -16.72 23.15
C THR A 274 18.27 -15.72 22.00
N SER A 275 17.80 -16.18 20.86
CA SER A 275 17.55 -15.40 19.65
C SER A 275 16.50 -16.11 18.79
N GLU A 276 15.56 -15.36 18.23
CA GLU A 276 14.57 -15.89 17.27
C GLU A 276 14.03 -14.80 16.35
N PRO A 277 13.55 -15.15 15.12
CA PRO A 277 12.82 -14.23 14.28
C PRO A 277 11.63 -13.62 15.03
N TYR A 278 11.47 -12.31 14.92
CA TYR A 278 10.48 -11.56 15.70
C TYR A 278 9.41 -10.92 14.82
N HIS A 279 9.81 -10.15 13.82
CA HIS A 279 8.91 -9.52 12.87
C HIS A 279 9.55 -9.31 11.50
N LEU A 280 8.70 -9.08 10.50
CA LEU A 280 9.09 -8.51 9.21
C LEU A 280 8.66 -7.05 9.19
N CYS A 281 9.57 -6.14 8.82
CA CYS A 281 9.25 -4.74 8.66
C CYS A 281 9.17 -4.37 7.18
N TYR A 282 8.07 -3.68 6.81
CA TYR A 282 7.87 -3.15 5.46
C TYR A 282 7.71 -1.64 5.48
N GLU A 283 8.46 -0.95 4.62
CA GLU A 283 8.19 0.45 4.30
C GLU A 283 6.93 0.56 3.44
N VAL A 284 6.10 1.56 3.74
CA VAL A 284 4.84 1.86 3.04
C VAL A 284 4.70 3.36 2.83
N SER A 285 4.15 3.77 1.69
CA SER A 285 3.95 5.20 1.38
C SER A 285 2.81 5.83 2.17
N ASN A 286 1.80 5.04 2.57
CA ASN A 286 0.69 5.50 3.40
C ASN A 286 0.37 4.47 4.46
N LEU A 287 0.79 4.77 5.69
CA LEU A 287 0.66 3.86 6.83
C LEU A 287 -0.81 3.56 7.18
N ASN A 288 -1.67 4.58 7.20
CA ASN A 288 -3.08 4.40 7.55
C ASN A 288 -3.83 3.57 6.50
N ARG A 289 -3.61 3.86 5.22
CA ARG A 289 -4.19 3.08 4.11
C ARG A 289 -3.75 1.63 4.18
N MET A 290 -2.45 1.36 4.39
CA MET A 290 -1.95 0.00 4.49
C MET A 290 -2.54 -0.77 5.69
N ILE A 291 -2.71 -0.11 6.82
CA ILE A 291 -3.40 -0.69 7.98
C ILE A 291 -4.84 -1.08 7.60
N CYS A 292 -5.56 -0.22 6.88
CA CYS A 292 -6.92 -0.53 6.42
C CYS A 292 -6.93 -1.74 5.47
N GLU A 293 -6.02 -1.78 4.49
CA GLU A 293 -5.88 -2.92 3.56
C GLU A 293 -5.61 -4.24 4.30
N LEU A 294 -4.66 -4.24 5.24
CA LEU A 294 -4.29 -5.43 6.00
C LEU A 294 -5.40 -5.88 6.98
N LYS A 295 -6.13 -4.94 7.59
CA LYS A 295 -7.31 -5.30 8.40
C LYS A 295 -8.37 -6.05 7.57
N ARG A 296 -8.55 -5.72 6.32
CA ARG A 296 -9.44 -6.44 5.39
C ARG A 296 -8.93 -7.86 5.09
N GLN A 297 -7.62 -8.08 5.21
CA GLN A 297 -6.97 -9.39 5.07
C GLN A 297 -6.79 -10.13 6.41
N SER A 298 -7.60 -9.80 7.41
CA SER A 298 -7.60 -10.46 8.74
C SER A 298 -6.35 -10.21 9.59
N PHE A 299 -5.64 -9.11 9.35
CA PHE A 299 -4.62 -8.64 10.29
C PHE A 299 -5.23 -7.86 11.44
N TYR A 300 -4.68 -8.03 12.62
CA TYR A 300 -5.07 -7.30 13.84
C TYR A 300 -4.01 -6.27 14.20
N VAL A 301 -4.43 -5.03 14.47
CA VAL A 301 -3.51 -3.99 14.95
C VAL A 301 -3.12 -4.30 16.40
N VAL A 302 -1.84 -4.60 16.62
CA VAL A 302 -1.25 -4.83 17.95
C VAL A 302 -0.82 -3.50 18.57
N LYS A 303 -0.21 -2.63 17.75
CA LYS A 303 0.16 -1.26 18.09
C LYS A 303 -0.24 -0.32 16.97
N PRO A 304 -1.01 0.74 17.28
CA PRO A 304 -1.34 1.78 16.30
C PRO A 304 -0.09 2.57 15.91
N PRO A 305 -0.17 3.45 14.88
CA PRO A 305 0.95 4.29 14.48
C PRO A 305 1.49 5.12 15.65
N GLU A 306 2.78 5.01 15.90
CA GLU A 306 3.50 5.77 16.92
C GLU A 306 4.95 6.04 16.49
N PRO A 307 5.57 7.17 16.89
CA PRO A 307 6.95 7.48 16.54
C PRO A 307 7.94 6.43 17.04
N ALA A 308 8.95 6.12 16.23
CA ALA A 308 10.02 5.18 16.58
C ALA A 308 11.38 5.86 16.60
N VAL A 309 12.13 5.67 17.68
CA VAL A 309 13.45 6.29 17.89
C VAL A 309 14.46 5.82 16.85
N ALA A 310 14.44 4.53 16.51
CA ALA A 310 15.36 3.94 15.54
C ALA A 310 15.18 4.49 14.12
N PHE A 311 14.04 5.13 13.83
CA PHE A 311 13.68 5.70 12.53
C PHE A 311 13.52 7.23 12.57
N GLN A 312 14.24 7.91 13.47
CA GLN A 312 14.26 9.38 13.57
C GLN A 312 12.88 10.01 13.79
N GLY A 313 11.99 9.28 14.47
CA GLY A 313 10.63 9.74 14.80
C GLY A 313 9.58 9.45 13.73
N LYS A 314 9.90 8.72 12.66
CA LYS A 314 8.88 8.20 11.74
C LYS A 314 7.93 7.28 12.47
N ASN A 315 6.68 7.26 12.00
CA ASN A 315 5.69 6.39 12.58
C ASN A 315 5.92 4.93 12.18
N VAL A 316 5.72 4.03 13.13
CA VAL A 316 5.62 2.60 12.90
C VAL A 316 4.33 2.07 13.51
N ALA A 317 3.80 1.00 12.91
CA ALA A 317 2.65 0.27 13.44
C ALA A 317 2.93 -1.22 13.43
N PHE A 318 2.38 -1.95 14.39
CA PHE A 318 2.52 -3.40 14.45
C PHE A 318 1.18 -4.09 14.25
N LEU A 319 1.16 -5.04 13.34
CA LEU A 319 0.00 -5.87 13.03
C LEU A 319 0.37 -7.36 13.19
N LEU A 320 -0.63 -8.17 13.46
CA LEU A 320 -0.47 -9.61 13.65
C LEU A 320 -1.46 -10.36 12.76
N SER A 321 -0.97 -11.35 12.05
CA SER A 321 -1.78 -12.37 11.40
C SER A 321 -1.36 -13.76 11.88
N ARG A 322 -2.28 -14.72 11.85
CA ARG A 322 -1.98 -16.12 12.22
C ARG A 322 -1.06 -16.78 11.21
N GLU A 323 -1.18 -16.39 9.95
CA GLU A 323 -0.49 -16.99 8.81
C GLU A 323 0.95 -16.46 8.66
N THR A 324 1.17 -15.19 8.96
CA THR A 324 2.47 -14.52 8.70
C THR A 324 3.21 -14.08 9.97
N GLY A 325 2.55 -14.10 11.14
CA GLY A 325 3.13 -13.63 12.39
C GLY A 325 3.07 -12.11 12.53
N LEU A 326 4.04 -11.55 13.26
CA LEU A 326 4.12 -10.12 13.54
C LEU A 326 4.72 -9.37 12.36
N LEU A 327 4.02 -8.33 11.94
CA LEU A 327 4.39 -7.41 10.88
C LEU A 327 4.59 -6.01 11.45
N GLU A 328 5.69 -5.37 11.14
CA GLU A 328 5.91 -3.95 11.37
C GLU A 328 5.72 -3.19 10.07
N LEU A 329 4.99 -2.10 10.11
CA LEU A 329 4.89 -1.14 9.01
C LEU A 329 5.66 0.12 9.40
N LEU A 330 6.53 0.57 8.52
CA LEU A 330 7.32 1.79 8.67
C LEU A 330 6.88 2.82 7.63
N GLU A 331 6.60 4.02 8.09
CA GLU A 331 6.29 5.14 7.20
C GLU A 331 7.53 5.48 6.35
N LYS A 332 7.35 5.48 5.02
CA LYS A 332 8.40 5.86 4.06
C LYS A 332 8.73 7.34 4.17
N ASP A 333 9.97 7.72 3.90
CA ASP A 333 10.31 9.12 3.72
C ASP A 333 9.50 9.74 2.58
N ASP A 334 8.90 10.89 2.82
CA ASP A 334 8.48 11.81 1.76
C ASP A 334 9.78 12.33 1.08
N LEU A 335 10.41 11.49 0.25
CA LEU A 335 11.50 11.98 -0.56
C LEU A 335 10.92 12.96 -1.58
N PHE A 336 11.31 14.22 -1.41
CA PHE A 336 11.18 15.30 -2.38
C PHE A 336 11.81 14.94 -3.71
#